data_5b84cd718013dccb9a2d4435581fe0ed
#
_entry.id   5b84cd718013dccb9a2d4435581fe0ed
#
_cell.length_a   1.000
_cell.length_b   1.000
_cell.length_c   1.000
_cell.angle_alpha   90.00
_cell.angle_beta   90.00
_cell.angle_gamma   90.00
#
_symmetry.space_group_name_H-M   'P 1'
#
loop_
_entity.id
_entity.type
_entity.pdbx_description
1 polymer ?
#
loop_
_entity_poly.entity_id
_entity_poly.type
_entity_poly.pdbx_seq_one_letter_code
_entity_poly.pdbx_strand_id
1 'polypeptide(L)'
;MLFRSGFPVFPLEWHDPKTGEVSSGYRESGYLPEAVINFLALLGWNPGNDQELMSLDELVKLFDLHRCSKAGAKFDFEKGKWFNHEYILKKSNEEVAGLFMPILKEHGIEAPMDKVVTVVGLMKDRVSFIKDLWETCKFFFVAPTEYDEKTRKKRWKEDSPERMLELADVLEALDDFSLENQEAVVMKWIEDKGYHLGNIMNAFRLTLVGEGKGPHMFDISAVLGKEETLRRIRRAVEVLK
;
A
#
# COMPACT_ATOMS: atom_id res chain seq x y z
N MET A 1 -12.94 29.94 -3.77
CA MET A 1 -12.97 29.32 -2.42
C MET A 1 -12.27 27.97 -2.35
N LEU A 2 -12.24 27.16 -3.41
CA LEU A 2 -11.55 25.86 -3.47
C LEU A 2 -10.01 25.97 -3.36
N PHE A 3 -9.39 27.02 -3.90
CA PHE A 3 -7.95 27.29 -3.79
C PHE A 3 -7.39 27.35 -2.35
N ARG A 4 -8.25 27.72 -1.39
CA ARG A 4 -7.83 27.82 0.03
C ARG A 4 -7.88 26.48 0.79
N SER A 5 -8.45 25.44 0.19
CA SER A 5 -8.58 24.13 0.81
C SER A 5 -7.40 23.19 0.52
N GLY A 6 -6.44 23.61 -0.32
CA GLY A 6 -5.31 22.78 -0.75
C GLY A 6 -5.68 21.63 -1.70
N PHE A 7 -6.92 21.63 -2.21
CA PHE A 7 -7.37 20.62 -3.17
C PHE A 7 -7.12 21.07 -4.61
N PRO A 8 -6.65 20.19 -5.51
CA PRO A 8 -6.43 20.53 -6.91
C PRO A 8 -7.75 20.89 -7.60
N VAL A 9 -7.74 21.97 -8.36
CA VAL A 9 -8.84 22.39 -9.23
C VAL A 9 -8.48 22.34 -10.70
N PHE A 10 -7.19 22.13 -11.00
CA PHE A 10 -6.67 22.03 -12.35
C PHE A 10 -6.34 20.57 -12.67
N PRO A 11 -6.45 20.15 -13.94
CA PRO A 11 -6.00 18.83 -14.38
C PRO A 11 -4.49 18.63 -14.15
N LEU A 12 -3.71 19.67 -14.39
CA LEU A 12 -2.25 19.71 -14.26
C LEU A 12 -1.84 20.84 -13.32
N GLU A 13 -0.61 20.80 -12.84
CA GLU A 13 -0.01 21.89 -12.08
C GLU A 13 -0.12 23.22 -12.86
N TRP A 14 -0.57 24.24 -12.18
CA TRP A 14 -0.77 25.56 -12.74
C TRP A 14 0.04 26.61 -12.00
N HIS A 15 0.74 27.42 -12.76
CA HIS A 15 1.51 28.56 -12.25
C HIS A 15 0.76 29.85 -12.57
N ASP A 16 0.39 30.60 -11.53
CA ASP A 16 -0.25 31.91 -11.73
C ASP A 16 0.75 32.89 -12.35
N PRO A 17 0.51 33.38 -13.57
CA PRO A 17 1.46 34.28 -14.25
C PRO A 17 1.55 35.66 -13.58
N LYS A 18 0.63 36.01 -12.69
CA LYS A 18 0.60 37.34 -12.02
C LYS A 18 1.22 37.27 -10.62
N THR A 19 0.93 36.22 -9.86
CA THR A 19 1.37 36.10 -8.46
C THR A 19 2.57 35.17 -8.31
N GLY A 20 2.85 34.31 -9.29
CA GLY A 20 3.86 33.25 -9.18
C GLY A 20 3.43 32.08 -8.29
N GLU A 21 2.20 32.09 -7.76
CA GLU A 21 1.69 30.98 -6.96
C GLU A 21 1.56 29.70 -7.80
N VAL A 22 1.97 28.58 -7.21
CA VAL A 22 1.87 27.25 -7.82
C VAL A 22 0.70 26.49 -7.20
N SER A 23 -0.22 26.02 -8.04
CA SER A 23 -1.34 25.17 -7.65
C SER A 23 -1.16 23.77 -8.21
N SER A 24 -1.12 22.78 -7.34
CA SER A 24 -1.02 21.38 -7.76
C SER A 24 -2.25 20.97 -8.55
N GLY A 25 -2.02 20.18 -9.63
CA GLY A 25 -3.10 19.58 -10.41
C GLY A 25 -3.54 18.22 -9.87
N TYR A 26 -4.61 17.67 -10.46
CA TYR A 26 -5.06 16.30 -10.13
C TYR A 26 -3.99 15.27 -10.40
N ARG A 27 -3.24 15.41 -11.52
CA ARG A 27 -2.15 14.50 -11.87
C ARG A 27 -1.04 14.50 -10.83
N GLU A 28 -0.56 15.68 -10.44
CA GLU A 28 0.53 15.85 -9.45
C GLU A 28 0.06 15.41 -8.05
N SER A 29 -1.24 15.50 -7.79
CA SER A 29 -1.85 14.98 -6.56
C SER A 29 -1.98 13.45 -6.56
N GLY A 30 -1.75 12.78 -7.71
CA GLY A 30 -1.74 11.33 -7.84
C GLY A 30 -3.07 10.70 -8.24
N TYR A 31 -4.03 11.50 -8.72
CA TYR A 31 -5.30 10.98 -9.24
C TYR A 31 -5.11 10.35 -10.62
N LEU A 32 -5.78 9.22 -10.82
CA LEU A 32 -5.89 8.58 -12.13
C LEU A 32 -6.86 9.39 -13.00
N PRO A 33 -6.57 9.62 -14.30
CA PRO A 33 -7.43 10.40 -15.19
C PRO A 33 -8.88 9.90 -15.24
N GLU A 34 -9.06 8.59 -15.34
CA GLU A 34 -10.36 7.94 -15.38
C GLU A 34 -11.17 8.14 -14.08
N ALA A 35 -10.49 8.14 -12.93
CA ALA A 35 -11.12 8.42 -11.64
C ALA A 35 -11.60 9.85 -11.56
N VAL A 36 -10.79 10.82 -12.01
CA VAL A 36 -11.16 12.24 -12.05
C VAL A 36 -12.35 12.47 -12.98
N ILE A 37 -12.33 11.91 -14.18
CA ILE A 37 -13.41 12.08 -15.17
C ILE A 37 -14.72 11.55 -14.59
N ASN A 38 -14.73 10.33 -14.04
CA ASN A 38 -15.92 9.73 -13.46
C ASN A 38 -16.44 10.53 -12.26
N PHE A 39 -15.55 10.92 -11.35
CA PHE A 39 -15.91 11.72 -10.18
C PHE A 39 -16.51 13.09 -10.58
N LEU A 40 -15.87 13.80 -11.52
CA LEU A 40 -16.34 15.11 -11.98
C LEU A 40 -17.68 15.00 -12.74
N ALA A 41 -17.89 13.94 -13.51
CA ALA A 41 -19.18 13.72 -14.19
C ALA A 41 -20.34 13.66 -13.18
N LEU A 42 -20.15 12.99 -12.04
CA LEU A 42 -21.18 12.85 -11.01
C LEU A 42 -21.35 14.08 -10.11
N LEU A 43 -20.51 15.11 -10.25
CA LEU A 43 -20.66 16.34 -9.45
C LEU A 43 -21.91 17.16 -9.77
N GLY A 44 -22.57 16.90 -10.84
CA GLY A 44 -23.79 17.65 -11.18
C GLY A 44 -24.68 16.87 -12.15
N TRP A 45 -24.40 15.61 -12.35
CA TRP A 45 -25.15 14.71 -13.20
C TRP A 45 -25.32 13.35 -12.53
N ASN A 46 -26.33 12.57 -12.91
CA ASN A 46 -26.45 11.16 -12.51
C ASN A 46 -27.00 10.31 -13.66
N PRO A 47 -26.61 9.02 -13.74
CA PRO A 47 -27.04 8.13 -14.80
C PRO A 47 -28.54 7.70 -14.71
N GLY A 48 -29.25 8.07 -13.64
CA GLY A 48 -30.61 7.67 -13.35
C GLY A 48 -30.73 6.29 -12.70
N ASN A 49 -29.61 5.76 -12.21
CA ASN A 49 -29.50 4.54 -11.42
C ASN A 49 -28.41 4.75 -10.33
N ASP A 50 -28.12 3.72 -9.54
CA ASP A 50 -27.15 3.78 -8.43
C ASP A 50 -25.71 3.44 -8.89
N GLN A 51 -25.46 3.39 -10.21
CA GLN A 51 -24.11 3.12 -10.74
C GLN A 51 -23.22 4.34 -10.55
N GLU A 52 -22.16 4.21 -9.78
CA GLU A 52 -21.19 5.28 -9.55
C GLU A 52 -19.90 5.09 -10.38
N LEU A 53 -19.43 3.85 -10.53
CA LEU A 53 -18.17 3.54 -11.23
C LEU A 53 -18.46 3.22 -12.70
N MET A 54 -18.09 4.13 -13.59
CA MET A 54 -18.35 4.06 -15.02
C MET A 54 -17.08 4.34 -15.82
N SER A 55 -16.80 3.50 -16.79
CA SER A 55 -15.76 3.78 -17.80
C SER A 55 -16.11 5.02 -18.62
N LEU A 56 -15.15 5.60 -19.31
CA LEU A 56 -15.39 6.74 -20.20
C LEU A 56 -16.44 6.40 -21.28
N ASP A 57 -16.39 5.20 -21.84
CA ASP A 57 -17.35 4.74 -22.85
C ASP A 57 -18.77 4.62 -22.30
N GLU A 58 -18.91 4.15 -21.05
CA GLU A 58 -20.21 4.11 -20.36
C GLU A 58 -20.71 5.52 -20.07
N LEU A 59 -19.84 6.42 -19.58
CA LEU A 59 -20.18 7.82 -19.36
C LEU A 59 -20.68 8.48 -20.64
N VAL A 60 -19.98 8.31 -21.77
CA VAL A 60 -20.38 8.86 -23.07
C VAL A 60 -21.75 8.34 -23.52
N LYS A 61 -22.04 7.05 -23.30
CA LYS A 61 -23.33 6.44 -23.68
C LYS A 61 -24.49 6.88 -22.80
N LEU A 62 -24.22 7.09 -21.51
CA LEU A 62 -25.26 7.37 -20.51
C LEU A 62 -25.52 8.87 -20.32
N PHE A 63 -24.55 9.72 -20.74
CA PHE A 63 -24.61 11.15 -20.50
C PHE A 63 -25.79 11.80 -21.22
N ASP A 64 -26.64 12.46 -20.44
CA ASP A 64 -27.83 13.21 -20.89
C ASP A 64 -27.89 14.57 -20.17
N LEU A 65 -27.87 15.64 -20.92
CA LEU A 65 -27.97 17.01 -20.40
C LEU A 65 -29.21 17.25 -19.58
N HIS A 66 -30.33 16.57 -19.87
CA HIS A 66 -31.57 16.70 -19.13
C HIS A 66 -31.51 16.17 -17.69
N ARG A 67 -30.49 15.34 -17.41
CA ARG A 67 -30.20 14.80 -16.06
C ARG A 67 -29.21 15.63 -15.28
N CYS A 68 -28.72 16.75 -15.83
CA CYS A 68 -27.85 17.65 -15.10
C CYS A 68 -28.69 18.40 -14.03
N SER A 69 -28.16 18.39 -12.79
CA SER A 69 -28.75 19.09 -11.66
C SER A 69 -28.66 20.60 -11.86
N LYS A 70 -29.75 21.31 -11.53
CA LYS A 70 -29.76 22.77 -11.47
C LYS A 70 -29.21 23.31 -10.15
N ALA A 71 -29.06 22.46 -9.13
CA ALA A 71 -28.49 22.83 -7.84
C ALA A 71 -26.95 22.79 -7.91
N GLY A 72 -26.29 23.59 -7.08
CA GLY A 72 -24.85 23.55 -6.94
C GLY A 72 -24.40 22.20 -6.38
N ALA A 73 -23.36 21.61 -7.00
CA ALA A 73 -22.74 20.37 -6.51
C ALA A 73 -21.80 20.67 -5.36
N LYS A 74 -21.83 19.83 -4.32
CA LYS A 74 -20.86 19.87 -3.23
C LYS A 74 -19.68 18.98 -3.61
N PHE A 75 -18.50 19.57 -3.65
CA PHE A 75 -17.27 18.82 -3.86
C PHE A 75 -16.91 18.05 -2.58
N ASP A 76 -16.79 16.71 -2.70
CA ASP A 76 -16.46 15.83 -1.59
C ASP A 76 -15.09 15.18 -1.85
N PHE A 77 -14.10 15.55 -1.02
CA PHE A 77 -12.72 15.10 -1.14
C PHE A 77 -12.56 13.61 -0.86
N GLU A 78 -13.27 13.10 0.14
CA GLU A 78 -13.18 11.69 0.51
C GLU A 78 -13.81 10.81 -0.58
N LYS A 79 -14.87 11.30 -1.20
CA LYS A 79 -15.46 10.62 -2.37
C LYS A 79 -14.51 10.63 -3.57
N GLY A 80 -13.78 11.72 -3.81
CA GLY A 80 -12.73 11.77 -4.83
C GLY A 80 -11.61 10.76 -4.60
N LYS A 81 -11.14 10.59 -3.37
CA LYS A 81 -10.17 9.56 -2.99
C LYS A 81 -10.73 8.15 -3.16
N TRP A 82 -11.98 7.94 -2.77
CA TRP A 82 -12.65 6.67 -2.95
C TRP A 82 -12.72 6.28 -4.43
N PHE A 83 -13.09 7.19 -5.32
CA PHE A 83 -13.06 6.94 -6.76
C PHE A 83 -11.66 6.52 -7.21
N ASN A 84 -10.61 7.23 -6.79
CA ASN A 84 -9.26 6.90 -7.18
C ASN A 84 -8.84 5.51 -6.70
N HIS A 85 -9.18 5.16 -5.46
CA HIS A 85 -8.96 3.83 -4.89
C HIS A 85 -9.65 2.73 -5.71
N GLU A 86 -10.92 2.89 -6.03
CA GLU A 86 -11.69 1.92 -6.82
C GLU A 86 -11.09 1.71 -8.23
N TYR A 87 -10.59 2.78 -8.85
CA TYR A 87 -9.92 2.67 -10.14
C TYR A 87 -8.54 2.01 -10.03
N ILE A 88 -7.81 2.20 -8.94
CA ILE A 88 -6.58 1.45 -8.65
C ILE A 88 -6.90 -0.05 -8.50
N LEU A 89 -7.95 -0.40 -7.78
CA LEU A 89 -8.36 -1.79 -7.60
C LEU A 89 -8.74 -2.49 -8.92
N LYS A 90 -9.39 -1.77 -9.84
CA LYS A 90 -9.78 -2.28 -11.16
C LYS A 90 -8.59 -2.54 -12.10
N LYS A 91 -7.45 -1.86 -11.89
CA LYS A 91 -6.24 -2.11 -12.68
C LYS A 91 -5.61 -3.45 -12.34
N SER A 92 -4.98 -4.08 -13.33
CA SER A 92 -4.16 -5.26 -13.07
C SER A 92 -2.96 -4.91 -12.17
N ASN A 93 -2.35 -5.91 -11.55
CA ASN A 93 -1.17 -5.68 -10.73
C ASN A 93 0.00 -5.19 -11.57
N GLU A 94 0.11 -5.65 -12.81
CA GLU A 94 1.14 -5.24 -13.78
C GLU A 94 0.98 -3.77 -14.16
N GLU A 95 -0.26 -3.30 -14.42
CA GLU A 95 -0.53 -1.89 -14.71
C GLU A 95 -0.16 -0.99 -13.53
N VAL A 96 -0.55 -1.38 -12.30
CA VAL A 96 -0.21 -0.63 -11.09
C VAL A 96 1.29 -0.69 -10.82
N ALA A 97 1.94 -1.84 -11.03
CA ALA A 97 3.40 -1.96 -10.92
C ALA A 97 4.13 -1.04 -11.91
N GLY A 98 3.65 -0.96 -13.16
CA GLY A 98 4.20 -0.03 -14.14
C GLY A 98 4.11 1.44 -13.72
N LEU A 99 3.03 1.83 -13.04
CA LEU A 99 2.86 3.17 -12.46
C LEU A 99 3.72 3.38 -11.21
N PHE A 100 4.04 2.33 -10.47
CA PHE A 100 4.84 2.40 -9.26
C PHE A 100 6.36 2.36 -9.51
N MET A 101 6.82 1.75 -10.60
CA MET A 101 8.25 1.66 -10.96
C MET A 101 8.98 3.02 -10.98
N PRO A 102 8.42 4.10 -11.57
CA PRO A 102 9.06 5.42 -11.52
C PRO A 102 9.28 5.92 -10.08
N ILE A 103 8.32 5.69 -9.19
CA ILE A 103 8.40 6.08 -7.79
C ILE A 103 9.52 5.31 -7.06
N LEU A 104 9.63 3.99 -7.31
CA LEU A 104 10.75 3.20 -6.78
C LEU A 104 12.09 3.76 -7.25
N LYS A 105 12.20 4.14 -8.51
CA LYS A 105 13.42 4.74 -9.08
C LYS A 105 13.77 6.08 -8.45
N GLU A 106 12.78 6.93 -8.15
CA GLU A 106 12.97 8.19 -7.40
C GLU A 106 13.57 7.95 -6.01
N HIS A 107 13.22 6.83 -5.38
CA HIS A 107 13.79 6.38 -4.10
C HIS A 107 15.10 5.58 -4.24
N GLY A 108 15.68 5.50 -5.45
CA GLY A 108 16.93 4.78 -5.69
C GLY A 108 16.80 3.24 -5.65
N ILE A 109 15.58 2.73 -5.80
CA ILE A 109 15.30 1.30 -5.77
C ILE A 109 15.23 0.74 -7.20
N GLU A 110 16.08 -0.24 -7.46
CA GLU A 110 16.00 -1.09 -8.64
C GLU A 110 15.46 -2.46 -8.21
N ALA A 111 14.30 -2.83 -8.73
CA ALA A 111 13.66 -4.10 -8.41
C ALA A 111 13.12 -4.75 -9.70
N PRO A 112 13.17 -6.08 -9.81
CA PRO A 112 12.60 -6.78 -10.95
C PRO A 112 11.06 -6.63 -10.96
N MET A 113 10.49 -6.57 -12.16
CA MET A 113 9.05 -6.29 -12.35
C MET A 113 8.16 -7.33 -11.67
N ASP A 114 8.52 -8.59 -11.70
CA ASP A 114 7.78 -9.69 -11.06
C ASP A 114 7.65 -9.50 -9.55
N LYS A 115 8.74 -9.08 -8.87
CA LYS A 115 8.70 -8.70 -7.45
C LYS A 115 7.76 -7.52 -7.21
N VAL A 116 7.82 -6.49 -8.05
CA VAL A 116 6.97 -5.29 -7.90
C VAL A 116 5.49 -5.65 -8.10
N VAL A 117 5.17 -6.49 -9.09
CA VAL A 117 3.81 -7.01 -9.34
C VAL A 117 3.28 -7.78 -8.13
N THR A 118 4.11 -8.64 -7.54
CA THR A 118 3.74 -9.39 -6.32
C THR A 118 3.48 -8.45 -5.14
N VAL A 119 4.36 -7.48 -4.88
CA VAL A 119 4.19 -6.49 -3.81
C VAL A 119 2.93 -5.66 -4.02
N VAL A 120 2.69 -5.20 -5.24
CA VAL A 120 1.46 -4.46 -5.59
C VAL A 120 0.22 -5.31 -5.32
N GLY A 121 0.24 -6.59 -5.68
CA GLY A 121 -0.87 -7.52 -5.40
C GLY A 121 -1.22 -7.61 -3.91
N LEU A 122 -0.21 -7.51 -3.03
CA LEU A 122 -0.39 -7.57 -1.58
C LEU A 122 -0.81 -6.22 -0.95
N MET A 123 -0.63 -5.10 -1.66
CA MET A 123 -0.66 -3.78 -1.03
C MET A 123 -1.59 -2.75 -1.67
N LYS A 124 -2.03 -2.94 -2.94
CA LYS A 124 -2.82 -1.93 -3.65
C LYS A 124 -4.19 -1.65 -3.03
N ASP A 125 -4.74 -2.60 -2.30
CA ASP A 125 -6.01 -2.47 -1.56
C ASP A 125 -5.93 -1.53 -0.34
N ARG A 126 -4.71 -1.11 0.03
CA ARG A 126 -4.44 -0.29 1.22
C ARG A 126 -4.16 1.16 0.92
N VAL A 127 -4.18 1.55 -0.34
CA VAL A 127 -3.81 2.90 -0.77
C VAL A 127 -4.89 3.55 -1.62
N SER A 128 -5.02 4.86 -1.50
CA SER A 128 -5.89 5.66 -2.37
C SER A 128 -5.12 6.31 -3.53
N PHE A 129 -3.81 6.36 -3.46
CA PHE A 129 -2.93 6.89 -4.51
C PHE A 129 -1.73 5.99 -4.72
N ILE A 130 -1.27 5.87 -5.96
CA ILE A 130 -0.08 5.05 -6.30
C ILE A 130 1.17 5.49 -5.53
N LYS A 131 1.32 6.81 -5.31
CA LYS A 131 2.45 7.35 -4.54
C LYS A 131 2.49 6.87 -3.09
N ASP A 132 1.32 6.56 -2.49
CA ASP A 132 1.24 6.10 -1.12
C ASP A 132 1.74 4.65 -0.95
N LEU A 133 1.90 3.91 -2.07
CA LEU A 133 2.48 2.56 -2.03
C LEU A 133 3.87 2.57 -1.41
N TRP A 134 4.72 3.55 -1.72
CA TRP A 134 6.07 3.61 -1.17
C TRP A 134 6.06 3.53 0.37
N GLU A 135 5.32 4.40 1.02
CA GLU A 135 5.28 4.43 2.48
C GLU A 135 4.65 3.17 3.09
N THR A 136 3.74 2.53 2.37
CA THR A 136 3.05 1.32 2.86
C THR A 136 3.80 0.03 2.58
N CYS A 137 4.70 0.00 1.59
CA CYS A 137 5.37 -1.22 1.15
C CYS A 137 6.91 -1.15 1.08
N LYS A 138 7.54 -0.02 1.46
CA LYS A 138 9.00 0.16 1.40
C LYS A 138 9.79 -0.94 2.10
N PHE A 139 9.22 -1.59 3.12
CA PHE A 139 9.86 -2.70 3.82
C PHE A 139 10.11 -3.93 2.94
N PHE A 140 9.44 -4.08 1.80
CA PHE A 140 9.76 -5.14 0.83
C PHE A 140 11.06 -4.88 0.07
N PHE A 141 11.51 -3.64 0.02
CA PHE A 141 12.67 -3.19 -0.76
C PHE A 141 13.84 -2.78 0.13
N VAL A 142 13.54 -2.19 1.29
CA VAL A 142 14.54 -1.68 2.24
C VAL A 142 14.28 -2.28 3.62
N ALA A 143 15.34 -2.82 4.24
CA ALA A 143 15.23 -3.32 5.60
C ALA A 143 14.96 -2.17 6.59
N PRO A 144 14.17 -2.39 7.65
CA PRO A 144 13.95 -1.38 8.66
C PRO A 144 15.27 -1.04 9.37
N THR A 145 15.55 0.26 9.48
CA THR A 145 16.66 0.80 10.27
C THR A 145 16.22 1.21 11.66
N GLU A 146 14.94 1.51 11.81
CA GLU A 146 14.29 1.92 13.03
C GLU A 146 13.09 1.02 13.29
N TYR A 147 12.73 0.90 14.57
CA TYR A 147 11.60 0.08 15.02
C TYR A 147 10.62 0.94 15.80
N ASP A 148 9.33 0.85 15.46
CA ASP A 148 8.28 1.62 16.14
C ASP A 148 8.27 1.33 17.65
N GLU A 149 8.56 2.35 18.45
CA GLU A 149 8.68 2.22 19.90
C GLU A 149 7.40 1.70 20.57
N LYS A 150 6.24 2.13 20.10
CA LYS A 150 4.95 1.70 20.65
C LYS A 150 4.74 0.21 20.38
N THR A 151 5.04 -0.25 19.16
CA THR A 151 4.97 -1.65 18.78
C THR A 151 6.02 -2.46 19.54
N ARG A 152 7.26 -1.97 19.65
CA ARG A 152 8.32 -2.60 20.42
C ARG A 152 7.88 -2.83 21.87
N LYS A 153 7.48 -1.80 22.61
CA LYS A 153 7.03 -1.91 24.01
C LYS A 153 5.87 -2.88 24.20
N LYS A 154 4.96 -2.95 23.21
CA LYS A 154 3.77 -3.81 23.29
C LYS A 154 4.05 -5.25 22.88
N ARG A 155 4.91 -5.49 21.88
CA ARG A 155 5.03 -6.76 21.15
C ARG A 155 6.36 -7.48 21.35
N TRP A 156 7.43 -6.75 21.67
CA TRP A 156 8.73 -7.32 21.97
C TRP A 156 8.80 -7.59 23.47
N LYS A 157 8.88 -8.87 23.86
CA LYS A 157 8.90 -9.33 25.24
C LYS A 157 10.31 -9.77 25.61
N GLU A 158 10.54 -10.04 26.88
CA GLU A 158 11.83 -10.49 27.41
C GLU A 158 12.35 -11.76 26.71
N ASP A 159 11.44 -12.69 26.38
CA ASP A 159 11.71 -13.93 25.67
C ASP A 159 11.71 -13.81 24.13
N SER A 160 11.38 -12.65 23.59
CA SER A 160 11.30 -12.46 22.12
C SER A 160 12.63 -12.65 21.40
N PRO A 161 13.78 -12.20 21.93
CA PRO A 161 15.09 -12.43 21.29
C PRO A 161 15.40 -13.93 21.10
N GLU A 162 15.22 -14.74 22.14
CA GLU A 162 15.47 -16.18 22.09
C GLU A 162 14.55 -16.87 21.08
N ARG A 163 13.25 -16.58 21.17
CA ARG A 163 12.23 -17.15 20.27
C ARG A 163 12.45 -16.76 18.82
N MET A 164 12.91 -15.54 18.54
CA MET A 164 13.21 -15.12 17.18
C MET A 164 14.46 -15.79 16.62
N LEU A 165 15.46 -16.11 17.44
CA LEU A 165 16.60 -16.92 17.02
C LEU A 165 16.18 -18.37 16.74
N GLU A 166 15.37 -18.99 17.61
CA GLU A 166 14.80 -20.31 17.33
C GLU A 166 13.98 -20.31 16.02
N LEU A 167 13.15 -19.29 15.80
CA LEU A 167 12.40 -19.14 14.55
C LEU A 167 13.34 -19.02 13.34
N ALA A 168 14.44 -18.28 13.48
CA ALA A 168 15.44 -18.18 12.42
C ALA A 168 16.03 -19.54 12.08
N ASP A 169 16.38 -20.35 13.08
CA ASP A 169 16.92 -21.69 12.87
C ASP A 169 15.90 -22.62 12.18
N VAL A 170 14.62 -22.55 12.59
CA VAL A 170 13.52 -23.29 11.94
C VAL A 170 13.39 -22.90 10.47
N LEU A 171 13.41 -21.60 10.17
CA LEU A 171 13.30 -21.09 8.80
C LEU A 171 14.56 -21.39 7.96
N GLU A 172 15.74 -21.40 8.57
CA GLU A 172 17.01 -21.71 7.92
C GLU A 172 17.06 -23.18 7.45
N ALA A 173 16.46 -24.07 8.22
CA ALA A 173 16.39 -25.50 7.92
C ALA A 173 15.42 -25.85 6.75
N LEU A 174 14.61 -24.93 6.27
CA LEU A 174 13.69 -25.18 5.17
C LEU A 174 14.42 -25.26 3.82
N ASP A 175 14.26 -26.35 3.09
CA ASP A 175 14.70 -26.46 1.69
C ASP A 175 13.75 -25.69 0.75
N ASP A 176 12.43 -25.82 0.97
CA ASP A 176 11.40 -25.06 0.28
C ASP A 176 10.95 -23.87 1.12
N PHE A 177 11.18 -22.65 0.62
CA PHE A 177 10.83 -21.39 1.28
C PHE A 177 9.51 -20.79 0.72
N SER A 178 8.62 -21.64 0.17
CA SER A 178 7.26 -21.23 -0.22
C SER A 178 6.45 -20.77 0.98
N LEU A 179 5.45 -19.92 0.74
CA LEU A 179 4.56 -19.42 1.78
C LEU A 179 3.91 -20.57 2.56
N GLU A 180 3.36 -21.53 1.85
CA GLU A 180 2.61 -22.66 2.41
C GLU A 180 3.51 -23.53 3.31
N ASN A 181 4.75 -23.78 2.88
CA ASN A 181 5.68 -24.60 3.66
C ASN A 181 6.19 -23.84 4.89
N GLN A 182 6.51 -22.56 4.76
CA GLN A 182 6.88 -21.72 5.90
C GLN A 182 5.77 -21.70 6.95
N GLU A 183 4.52 -21.45 6.54
CA GLU A 183 3.37 -21.39 7.44
C GLU A 183 3.17 -22.73 8.16
N ALA A 184 3.15 -23.83 7.43
CA ALA A 184 2.95 -25.16 8.00
C ALA A 184 4.02 -25.52 9.04
N VAL A 185 5.29 -25.28 8.72
CA VAL A 185 6.41 -25.62 9.63
C VAL A 185 6.46 -24.72 10.85
N VAL A 186 6.27 -23.41 10.66
CA VAL A 186 6.30 -22.43 11.77
C VAL A 186 5.11 -22.64 12.70
N MET A 187 3.91 -22.88 12.15
CA MET A 187 2.73 -23.15 12.98
C MET A 187 2.90 -24.42 13.81
N LYS A 188 3.44 -25.49 13.21
CA LYS A 188 3.75 -26.72 13.93
C LYS A 188 4.80 -26.49 15.02
N TRP A 189 5.88 -25.76 14.74
CA TRP A 189 6.89 -25.42 15.74
C TRP A 189 6.30 -24.63 16.92
N ILE A 190 5.42 -23.65 16.67
CA ILE A 190 4.73 -22.88 17.72
C ILE A 190 3.90 -23.79 18.60
N GLU A 191 3.15 -24.74 18.00
CA GLU A 191 2.31 -25.73 18.71
C GLU A 191 3.18 -26.67 19.56
N ASP A 192 4.21 -27.27 18.97
CA ASP A 192 5.12 -28.23 19.62
C ASP A 192 5.84 -27.60 20.84
N LYS A 193 6.16 -26.29 20.78
CA LYS A 193 6.78 -25.52 21.86
C LYS A 193 5.77 -24.95 22.89
N GLY A 194 4.48 -25.00 22.58
CA GLY A 194 3.44 -24.37 23.39
C GLY A 194 3.53 -22.84 23.45
N TYR A 195 4.06 -22.21 22.41
CA TYR A 195 4.20 -20.76 22.35
C TYR A 195 2.87 -20.10 21.99
N HIS A 196 2.67 -18.87 22.49
CA HIS A 196 1.51 -18.09 22.11
C HIS A 196 1.69 -17.51 20.70
N LEU A 197 0.87 -17.96 19.74
CA LEU A 197 0.93 -17.58 18.33
C LEU A 197 1.07 -16.07 18.11
N GLY A 198 0.20 -15.28 18.75
CA GLY A 198 0.20 -13.82 18.58
C GLY A 198 1.50 -13.15 19.05
N ASN A 199 2.20 -13.72 20.04
CA ASN A 199 3.48 -13.17 20.50
C ASN A 199 4.56 -13.42 19.45
N ILE A 200 4.66 -14.64 18.93
CA ILE A 200 5.61 -15.02 17.89
C ILE A 200 5.38 -14.19 16.63
N MET A 201 4.15 -14.18 16.11
CA MET A 201 3.84 -13.50 14.84
C MET A 201 4.02 -11.98 14.92
N ASN A 202 3.72 -11.35 16.08
CA ASN A 202 3.96 -9.92 16.26
C ASN A 202 5.45 -9.57 16.39
N ALA A 203 6.23 -10.39 17.11
CA ALA A 203 7.67 -10.22 17.19
C ALA A 203 8.31 -10.43 15.79
N PHE A 204 7.93 -11.47 15.09
CA PHE A 204 8.38 -11.75 13.72
C PHE A 204 8.08 -10.57 12.79
N ARG A 205 6.85 -10.03 12.82
CA ARG A 205 6.49 -8.84 12.04
C ARG A 205 7.40 -7.65 12.36
N LEU A 206 7.65 -7.39 13.63
CA LEU A 206 8.50 -6.29 14.05
C LEU A 206 9.91 -6.43 13.45
N THR A 207 10.47 -7.67 13.41
CA THR A 207 11.80 -7.89 12.83
C THR A 207 11.87 -7.62 11.33
N LEU A 208 10.82 -7.96 10.57
CA LEU A 208 10.81 -7.83 9.12
C LEU A 208 10.42 -6.44 8.65
N VAL A 209 9.45 -5.81 9.31
CA VAL A 209 8.79 -4.57 8.87
C VAL A 209 9.24 -3.35 9.66
N GLY A 210 9.64 -3.52 10.91
CA GLY A 210 9.95 -2.43 11.84
C GLY A 210 8.72 -1.86 12.55
N GLU A 211 7.52 -2.26 12.16
CA GLU A 211 6.25 -1.77 12.72
C GLU A 211 5.19 -2.88 12.81
N GLY A 212 4.03 -2.56 13.42
CA GLY A 212 2.95 -3.53 13.65
C GLY A 212 1.94 -3.68 12.51
N LYS A 213 2.22 -3.14 11.32
CA LYS A 213 1.33 -3.14 10.16
C LYS A 213 1.93 -3.95 9.01
N GLY A 214 1.10 -4.31 8.04
CA GLY A 214 1.52 -5.03 6.83
C GLY A 214 0.57 -6.17 6.47
N PRO A 215 0.81 -6.85 5.34
CA PRO A 215 0.04 -8.03 4.91
C PRO A 215 0.35 -9.25 5.78
N HIS A 216 -0.05 -10.42 5.36
CA HIS A 216 0.25 -11.67 6.09
C HIS A 216 1.77 -11.89 6.20
N MET A 217 2.22 -12.44 7.34
CA MET A 217 3.65 -12.52 7.63
C MET A 217 4.43 -13.41 6.67
N PHE A 218 3.84 -14.52 6.27
CA PHE A 218 4.49 -15.45 5.37
C PHE A 218 4.52 -14.94 3.93
N ASP A 219 3.54 -14.09 3.51
CA ASP A 219 3.66 -13.32 2.27
C ASP A 219 4.88 -12.41 2.28
N ILE A 220 5.10 -11.70 3.41
CA ILE A 220 6.25 -10.81 3.54
C ILE A 220 7.55 -11.60 3.43
N SER A 221 7.70 -12.68 4.20
CA SER A 221 8.94 -13.45 4.22
C SER A 221 9.19 -14.18 2.89
N ALA A 222 8.16 -14.68 2.22
CA ALA A 222 8.29 -15.29 0.90
C ALA A 222 8.78 -14.29 -0.16
N VAL A 223 8.25 -13.05 -0.17
CA VAL A 223 8.71 -11.99 -1.09
C VAL A 223 10.11 -11.51 -0.76
N LEU A 224 10.50 -11.44 0.52
CA LEU A 224 11.85 -11.09 0.94
C LEU A 224 12.87 -12.18 0.58
N GLY A 225 12.44 -13.42 0.60
CA GLY A 225 13.31 -14.59 0.45
C GLY A 225 14.01 -14.97 1.75
N LYS A 226 14.57 -16.20 1.76
CA LYS A 226 15.16 -16.83 2.94
C LYS A 226 16.31 -16.00 3.55
N GLU A 227 17.28 -15.63 2.74
CA GLU A 227 18.49 -14.92 3.22
C GLU A 227 18.14 -13.57 3.88
N GLU A 228 17.29 -12.77 3.22
CA GLU A 228 16.92 -11.45 3.74
C GLU A 228 16.03 -11.57 4.99
N THR A 229 15.15 -12.56 5.04
CA THR A 229 14.32 -12.85 6.23
C THR A 229 15.21 -13.17 7.43
N LEU A 230 16.14 -14.10 7.29
CA LEU A 230 17.06 -14.48 8.36
C LEU A 230 17.96 -13.32 8.80
N ARG A 231 18.47 -12.56 7.84
CA ARG A 231 19.29 -11.37 8.12
C ARG A 231 18.54 -10.35 8.97
N ARG A 232 17.27 -10.08 8.64
CA ARG A 232 16.44 -9.11 9.39
C ARG A 232 16.11 -9.60 10.79
N ILE A 233 15.78 -10.87 10.95
CA ILE A 233 15.53 -11.45 12.28
C ILE A 233 16.76 -11.29 13.17
N ARG A 234 17.92 -11.73 12.72
CA ARG A 234 19.19 -11.67 13.47
C ARG A 234 19.56 -10.24 13.84
N ARG A 235 19.47 -9.31 12.86
CA ARG A 235 19.74 -7.88 13.11
C ARG A 235 18.77 -7.28 14.14
N ALA A 236 17.47 -7.58 14.05
CA ALA A 236 16.50 -7.06 15.00
C ALA A 236 16.79 -7.53 16.42
N VAL A 237 17.18 -8.81 16.59
CA VAL A 237 17.58 -9.35 17.89
C VAL A 237 18.79 -8.62 18.48
N GLU A 238 19.75 -8.20 17.66
CA GLU A 238 20.91 -7.42 18.12
C GLU A 238 20.54 -6.00 18.56
N VAL A 239 19.63 -5.35 17.82
CA VAL A 239 19.26 -3.94 18.03
C VAL A 239 18.21 -3.76 19.11
N LEU A 240 17.29 -4.73 19.29
CA LEU A 240 16.15 -4.64 20.22
C LEU A 240 16.42 -5.26 21.59
N LYS A 241 17.67 -5.62 21.87
CA LYS A 241 18.08 -6.14 23.19
C LYS A 241 17.73 -5.21 24.33
#